data_8d4ecdd0eabb6a11cc5a22b00cd8ccf0
#
_entry.id   8d4ecdd0eabb6a11cc5a22b00cd8ccf0
#
_cell.length_a   1.000
_cell.length_b   1.000
_cell.length_c   1.000
_cell.angle_alpha   90.00
_cell.angle_beta   90.00
_cell.angle_gamma   90.00
#
_symmetry.space_group_name_H-M   'P 1'
#
loop_
_entity.id
_entity.type
_entity.pdbx_description
1 polymer ?
#
loop_
_entity_poly.entity_id
_entity_poly.type
_entity_poly.pdbx_seq_one_letter_code
_entity_poly.pdbx_strand_id
1 'polypeptide(L)'
;MIREVLKESDTRALYLSLQECLKALTKLDVIDTEVIMTDKLARQVDGSEWSWSNLNTLCWAVGSIAGTMSNTCLVFGSQFVDEETEKRFLVNFIKELLGLTEMIRGKDNKAVVASNIMYIVGQYPRFLKAHWKFLKTVVNKLFEFMHETHEGHSISIYPC
;
A
#
# COMPACT_ATOMS: atom_id res chain seq x y z
N MET A 1 20.11 -7.83 25.55
CA MET A 1 18.84 -8.60 25.45
C MET A 1 17.62 -7.80 25.92
N ILE A 2 17.54 -7.33 27.18
CA ILE A 2 16.34 -6.58 27.67
C ILE A 2 16.09 -5.26 26.92
N ARG A 3 17.12 -4.50 26.53
CA ARG A 3 16.99 -3.23 25.78
C ARG A 3 16.49 -3.41 24.36
N GLU A 4 16.83 -4.49 23.68
CA GLU A 4 16.38 -4.77 22.31
C GLU A 4 14.90 -5.16 22.28
N VAL A 5 14.47 -6.01 23.23
CA VAL A 5 13.06 -6.41 23.37
C VAL A 5 12.15 -5.23 23.71
N LEU A 6 12.59 -4.32 24.60
CA LEU A 6 11.85 -3.09 24.93
C LEU A 6 11.76 -2.14 23.73
N LYS A 7 12.84 -1.99 22.96
CA LYS A 7 12.87 -1.14 21.76
C LYS A 7 11.93 -1.65 20.67
N GLU A 8 11.85 -2.96 20.47
CA GLU A 8 10.93 -3.58 19.53
C GLU A 8 9.46 -3.40 19.98
N SER A 9 9.18 -3.56 21.28
CA SER A 9 7.87 -3.29 21.88
C SER A 9 7.42 -1.84 21.67
N ASP A 10 8.29 -0.87 21.93
CA ASP A 10 8.00 0.56 21.80
C ASP A 10 7.78 0.94 20.33
N THR A 11 8.58 0.43 19.42
CA THR A 11 8.42 0.63 17.97
C THR A 11 7.09 0.07 17.51
N ARG A 12 6.73 -1.14 17.94
CA ARG A 12 5.44 -1.75 17.61
C ARG A 12 4.26 -0.93 18.14
N ALA A 13 4.33 -0.47 19.39
CA ALA A 13 3.31 0.38 20.00
C ALA A 13 3.13 1.69 19.24
N LEU A 14 4.24 2.31 18.79
CA LEU A 14 4.21 3.51 17.97
C LEU A 14 3.48 3.26 16.63
N TYR A 15 3.83 2.19 15.92
CA TYR A 15 3.18 1.85 14.65
C TYR A 15 1.67 1.60 14.80
N LEU A 16 1.25 0.90 15.87
CA LEU A 16 -0.17 0.69 16.15
C LEU A 16 -0.90 2.01 16.43
N SER A 17 -0.29 2.90 17.21
CA SER A 17 -0.87 4.22 17.49
C SER A 17 -0.98 5.08 16.22
N LEU A 18 0.03 5.06 15.35
CA LEU A 18 0.01 5.76 14.07
C LEU A 18 -1.07 5.20 13.14
N GLN A 19 -1.25 3.88 13.11
CA GLN A 19 -2.31 3.23 12.33
C GLN A 19 -3.70 3.68 12.78
N GLU A 20 -3.96 3.69 14.09
CA GLU A 20 -5.24 4.15 14.63
C GLU A 20 -5.47 5.64 14.35
N CYS A 21 -4.43 6.47 14.44
CA CYS A 21 -4.49 7.88 14.06
C CYS A 21 -4.86 8.05 12.58
N LEU A 22 -4.19 7.33 11.66
CA LEU A 22 -4.49 7.38 10.23
C LEU A 22 -5.92 6.95 9.93
N LYS A 23 -6.42 5.89 10.57
CA LYS A 23 -7.81 5.45 10.43
C LYS A 23 -8.80 6.51 10.90
N ALA A 24 -8.51 7.17 12.03
CA ALA A 24 -9.35 8.25 12.55
C ALA A 24 -9.38 9.45 11.59
N LEU A 25 -8.23 9.90 11.08
CA LEU A 25 -8.11 10.97 10.10
C LEU A 25 -8.85 10.64 8.80
N THR A 26 -8.68 9.43 8.29
CA THR A 26 -9.39 8.97 7.09
C THR A 26 -10.92 9.01 7.26
N LYS A 27 -11.42 8.67 8.44
CA LYS A 27 -12.86 8.77 8.73
C LYS A 27 -13.37 10.22 8.80
N LEU A 28 -12.51 11.17 9.17
CA LEU A 28 -12.88 12.59 9.19
C LEU A 28 -13.02 13.16 7.78
N ASP A 29 -12.07 12.83 6.88
CA ASP A 29 -12.12 13.25 5.49
C ASP A 29 -11.50 12.20 4.57
N VAL A 30 -12.37 11.40 3.95
CA VAL A 30 -11.96 10.35 3.02
C VAL A 30 -11.41 10.94 1.72
N ILE A 31 -12.02 12.04 1.24
CA ILE A 31 -11.64 12.65 -0.04
C ILE A 31 -10.26 13.28 0.07
N ASP A 32 -10.00 14.03 1.12
CA ASP A 32 -8.70 14.64 1.36
C ASP A 32 -7.62 13.57 1.54
N THR A 33 -7.93 12.48 2.26
CA THR A 33 -7.03 11.33 2.38
C THR A 33 -6.71 10.70 1.02
N GLU A 34 -7.70 10.49 0.14
CA GLU A 34 -7.50 9.98 -1.22
C GLU A 34 -6.58 10.92 -2.03
N VAL A 35 -6.84 12.23 -1.97
CA VAL A 35 -6.04 13.25 -2.68
C VAL A 35 -4.59 13.24 -2.20
N ILE A 36 -4.34 13.26 -0.89
CA ILE A 36 -2.99 13.24 -0.31
C ILE A 36 -2.23 11.98 -0.72
N MET A 37 -2.85 10.80 -0.60
CA MET A 37 -2.20 9.53 -0.94
C MET A 37 -1.89 9.43 -2.44
N THR A 38 -2.79 9.93 -3.28
CA THR A 38 -2.61 9.93 -4.74
C THR A 38 -1.51 10.91 -5.16
N ASP A 39 -1.47 12.12 -4.58
CA ASP A 39 -0.40 13.10 -4.83
C ASP A 39 0.98 12.55 -4.42
N LYS A 40 1.06 11.93 -3.25
CA LYS A 40 2.30 11.28 -2.81
C LYS A 40 2.75 10.15 -3.73
N LEU A 41 1.82 9.36 -4.28
CA LEU A 41 2.15 8.34 -5.26
C LEU A 41 2.63 8.97 -6.59
N ALA A 42 1.97 10.02 -7.06
CA ALA A 42 2.36 10.72 -8.28
C ALA A 42 3.81 11.23 -8.21
N ARG A 43 4.24 11.74 -7.04
CA ARG A 43 5.63 12.18 -6.80
C ARG A 43 6.64 11.02 -6.74
N GLN A 44 6.20 9.80 -6.44
CA GLN A 44 7.06 8.62 -6.58
C GLN A 44 7.20 8.23 -8.07
N VAL A 45 6.11 8.34 -8.83
CA VAL A 45 6.06 7.96 -10.24
C VAL A 45 6.84 8.94 -11.12
N ASP A 46 6.73 10.25 -10.88
CA ASP A 46 7.47 11.28 -11.63
C ASP A 46 8.94 11.42 -11.20
N GLY A 47 9.31 10.74 -10.13
CA GLY A 47 10.68 10.70 -9.60
C GLY A 47 11.07 11.88 -8.71
N SER A 48 10.20 12.88 -8.50
CA SER A 48 10.50 14.07 -7.69
C SER A 48 10.75 13.77 -6.22
N GLU A 49 10.07 12.76 -5.67
CA GLU A 49 10.26 12.28 -4.29
C GLU A 49 10.62 10.79 -4.24
N TRP A 50 11.13 10.21 -5.33
CA TRP A 50 11.47 8.79 -5.35
C TRP A 50 12.48 8.42 -4.26
N SER A 51 12.06 7.54 -3.37
CA SER A 51 12.94 6.81 -2.47
C SER A 51 12.26 5.54 -1.97
N TRP A 52 13.04 4.51 -1.65
CA TRP A 52 12.52 3.28 -1.05
C TRP A 52 11.75 3.54 0.24
N SER A 53 12.28 4.42 1.09
CA SER A 53 11.67 4.78 2.37
C SER A 53 10.33 5.48 2.17
N ASN A 54 10.25 6.45 1.25
CA ASN A 54 9.01 7.17 0.97
C ASN A 54 7.94 6.24 0.41
N LEU A 55 8.30 5.36 -0.53
CA LEU A 55 7.38 4.39 -1.10
C LEU A 55 6.88 3.40 -0.04
N ASN A 56 7.78 2.84 0.78
CA ASN A 56 7.41 1.92 1.84
C ASN A 56 6.46 2.57 2.86
N THR A 57 6.75 3.81 3.27
CA THR A 57 5.91 4.57 4.20
C THR A 57 4.53 4.84 3.61
N LEU A 58 4.46 5.25 2.34
CA LEU A 58 3.21 5.48 1.64
C LEU A 58 2.37 4.20 1.54
N CYS A 59 2.96 3.11 1.11
CA CYS A 59 2.27 1.83 0.98
C CYS A 59 1.81 1.27 2.33
N TRP A 60 2.62 1.45 3.38
CA TRP A 60 2.22 1.13 4.74
C TRP A 60 1.00 1.96 5.18
N ALA A 61 0.98 3.27 4.91
CA ALA A 61 -0.13 4.14 5.24
C ALA A 61 -1.42 3.70 4.53
N VAL A 62 -1.34 3.41 3.22
CA VAL A 62 -2.48 2.89 2.43
C VAL A 62 -2.97 1.55 2.97
N GLY A 63 -2.08 0.63 3.31
CA GLY A 63 -2.45 -0.65 3.93
C GLY A 63 -3.09 -0.48 5.31
N SER A 64 -2.65 0.52 6.09
CA SER A 64 -3.17 0.81 7.43
C SER A 64 -4.61 1.29 7.45
N ILE A 65 -5.09 1.94 6.40
CA ILE A 65 -6.46 2.46 6.27
C ILE A 65 -7.43 1.48 5.61
N ALA A 66 -7.00 0.24 5.36
CA ALA A 66 -7.83 -0.77 4.71
C ALA A 66 -9.18 -0.96 5.43
N GLY A 67 -10.26 -0.92 4.67
CA GLY A 67 -11.64 -1.04 5.17
C GLY A 67 -12.16 0.20 5.89
N THR A 68 -11.39 1.30 5.95
CA THR A 68 -11.79 2.52 6.64
C THR A 68 -12.57 3.45 5.73
N MET A 69 -12.24 3.50 4.44
CA MET A 69 -12.91 4.35 3.46
C MET A 69 -14.33 3.92 3.16
N SER A 70 -14.63 2.61 3.26
CA SER A 70 -15.95 2.05 2.95
C SER A 70 -16.98 2.13 4.09
N ASN A 71 -16.54 2.42 5.32
CA ASN A 71 -17.40 2.39 6.51
C ASN A 71 -17.72 3.78 7.07
N THR A 72 -17.54 4.86 6.29
CA THR A 72 -17.77 6.21 6.79
C THR A 72 -19.23 6.57 6.70
N CYS A 73 -20.01 6.13 7.68
CA CYS A 73 -21.32 6.71 7.99
C CYS A 73 -21.07 7.99 8.80
N LEU A 74 -20.97 9.14 8.15
CA LEU A 74 -20.82 10.42 8.84
C LEU A 74 -22.18 10.84 9.43
N VAL A 75 -22.21 11.01 10.73
CA VAL A 75 -23.35 11.47 11.54
C VAL A 75 -23.75 12.92 11.24
N PHE A 76 -22.97 13.67 10.47
CA PHE A 76 -23.26 15.04 10.06
C PHE A 76 -23.07 15.26 8.56
N GLY A 77 -24.20 15.24 7.82
CA GLY A 77 -24.35 15.89 6.51
C GLY A 77 -23.69 15.21 5.32
N SER A 78 -24.41 14.29 4.65
CA SER A 78 -24.38 14.02 3.22
C SER A 78 -23.03 13.81 2.51
N GLN A 79 -22.19 12.92 2.96
CA GLN A 79 -21.28 12.20 2.08
C GLN A 79 -21.43 10.70 2.37
N PHE A 80 -22.24 10.02 1.57
CA PHE A 80 -22.17 8.57 1.46
C PHE A 80 -20.88 8.26 0.71
N VAL A 81 -19.83 7.94 1.43
CA VAL A 81 -18.65 7.33 0.83
C VAL A 81 -18.99 5.86 0.63
N ASP A 82 -19.28 5.54 -0.61
CA ASP A 82 -19.65 4.21 -1.09
C ASP A 82 -18.43 3.28 -1.09
N GLU A 83 -18.65 1.98 -0.92
CA GLU A 83 -17.65 0.90 -1.15
C GLU A 83 -16.92 1.07 -2.49
N GLU A 84 -17.56 1.73 -3.46
CA GLU A 84 -17.00 2.06 -4.76
C GLU A 84 -15.82 3.07 -4.68
N THR A 85 -15.78 3.96 -3.68
CA THR A 85 -14.67 4.92 -3.51
C THR A 85 -13.38 4.23 -3.11
N GLU A 86 -13.43 3.35 -2.11
CA GLU A 86 -12.26 2.55 -1.70
C GLU A 86 -11.77 1.67 -2.85
N LYS A 87 -12.69 1.05 -3.57
CA LYS A 87 -12.40 0.22 -4.73
C LYS A 87 -11.70 1.02 -5.84
N ARG A 88 -12.25 2.16 -6.22
CA ARG A 88 -11.67 3.03 -7.26
C ARG A 88 -10.27 3.48 -6.87
N PHE A 89 -10.10 3.97 -5.65
CA PHE A 89 -8.81 4.39 -5.10
C PHE A 89 -7.79 3.25 -5.17
N LEU A 90 -8.13 2.08 -4.64
CA LEU A 90 -7.21 0.94 -4.58
C LEU A 90 -6.81 0.42 -5.96
N VAL A 91 -7.77 0.32 -6.89
CA VAL A 91 -7.50 -0.10 -8.28
C VAL A 91 -6.52 0.86 -8.95
N ASN A 92 -6.74 2.16 -8.82
CA ASN A 92 -5.88 3.17 -9.42
C ASN A 92 -4.50 3.15 -8.78
N PHE A 93 -4.44 3.09 -7.45
CA PHE A 93 -3.18 3.04 -6.71
C PHE A 93 -2.30 1.84 -7.11
N ILE A 94 -2.87 0.64 -7.20
CA ILE A 94 -2.12 -0.56 -7.62
C ILE A 94 -1.73 -0.48 -9.10
N LYS A 95 -2.58 0.08 -9.98
CA LYS A 95 -2.21 0.28 -11.39
C LYS A 95 -1.01 1.20 -11.55
N GLU A 96 -0.96 2.30 -10.82
CA GLU A 96 0.19 3.23 -10.84
C GLU A 96 1.46 2.54 -10.32
N LEU A 97 1.37 1.74 -9.26
CA LEU A 97 2.51 0.95 -8.76
C LEU A 97 2.99 -0.08 -9.79
N LEU A 98 2.07 -0.75 -10.50
CA LEU A 98 2.43 -1.68 -11.57
C LEU A 98 3.12 -0.93 -12.72
N GLY A 99 2.60 0.23 -13.12
CA GLY A 99 3.25 1.10 -14.10
C GLY A 99 4.65 1.54 -13.66
N LEU A 100 4.82 1.87 -12.39
CA LEU A 100 6.12 2.22 -11.81
C LEU A 100 7.13 1.07 -11.93
N THR A 101 6.73 -0.20 -11.77
CA THR A 101 7.64 -1.35 -11.96
C THR A 101 8.13 -1.50 -13.40
N GLU A 102 7.34 -1.07 -14.38
CA GLU A 102 7.74 -1.10 -15.79
C GLU A 102 8.72 0.03 -16.15
N MET A 103 8.53 1.21 -15.53
CA MET A 103 9.36 2.39 -15.79
C MET A 103 10.70 2.35 -15.05
N ILE A 104 10.72 1.82 -13.84
CA ILE A 104 11.88 1.88 -12.96
C ILE A 104 12.98 0.92 -13.40
N ARG A 105 14.23 1.38 -13.33
CA ARG A 105 15.39 0.56 -13.70
C ARG A 105 16.04 -0.05 -12.46
N GLY A 106 16.62 -1.23 -12.64
CA GLY A 106 17.33 -1.96 -11.58
C GLY A 106 16.45 -2.97 -10.85
N LYS A 107 17.04 -4.15 -10.60
CA LYS A 107 16.36 -5.29 -9.96
C LYS A 107 15.88 -4.94 -8.55
N ASP A 108 16.71 -4.25 -7.77
CA ASP A 108 16.40 -3.91 -6.39
C ASP A 108 15.21 -2.95 -6.30
N ASN A 109 15.17 -1.95 -7.17
CA ASN A 109 14.04 -1.01 -7.24
C ASN A 109 12.74 -1.72 -7.61
N LYS A 110 12.77 -2.59 -8.62
CA LYS A 110 11.60 -3.41 -9.01
C LYS A 110 11.15 -4.32 -7.87
N ALA A 111 12.07 -4.95 -7.15
CA ALA A 111 11.77 -5.81 -6.02
C ALA A 111 11.08 -5.03 -4.88
N VAL A 112 11.54 -3.80 -4.59
CA VAL A 112 10.90 -2.93 -3.59
C VAL A 112 9.47 -2.60 -3.98
N VAL A 113 9.22 -2.18 -5.23
CA VAL A 113 7.86 -1.87 -5.69
C VAL A 113 6.98 -3.12 -5.66
N ALA A 114 7.47 -4.26 -6.14
CA ALA A 114 6.72 -5.52 -6.12
C ALA A 114 6.36 -5.96 -4.69
N SER A 115 7.27 -5.85 -3.72
CA SER A 115 7.00 -6.17 -2.32
C SER A 115 5.93 -5.25 -1.71
N ASN A 116 5.94 -3.97 -2.06
CA ASN A 116 4.91 -3.01 -1.64
C ASN A 116 3.54 -3.33 -2.23
N ILE A 117 3.48 -3.74 -3.50
CA ILE A 117 2.22 -4.21 -4.11
C ILE A 117 1.70 -5.44 -3.36
N MET A 118 2.57 -6.43 -3.08
CA MET A 118 2.20 -7.62 -2.31
C MET A 118 1.69 -7.28 -0.91
N TYR A 119 2.33 -6.32 -0.24
CA TYR A 119 1.89 -5.84 1.07
C TYR A 119 0.47 -5.27 0.99
N ILE A 120 0.20 -4.32 0.08
CA ILE A 120 -1.12 -3.71 -0.10
C ILE A 120 -2.17 -4.79 -0.42
N VAL A 121 -1.88 -5.68 -1.37
CA VAL A 121 -2.76 -6.80 -1.75
C VAL A 121 -3.14 -7.65 -0.52
N GLY A 122 -2.19 -7.90 0.38
CA GLY A 122 -2.42 -8.63 1.62
C GLY A 122 -3.32 -7.90 2.63
N GLN A 123 -3.35 -6.56 2.60
CA GLN A 123 -4.18 -5.75 3.50
C GLN A 123 -5.65 -5.64 3.06
N TYR A 124 -5.97 -5.92 1.78
CA TYR A 124 -7.31 -5.78 1.21
C TYR A 124 -7.94 -7.12 0.74
N PRO A 125 -7.97 -8.18 1.55
CA PRO A 125 -8.41 -9.51 1.09
C PRO A 125 -9.88 -9.56 0.68
N ARG A 126 -10.76 -8.76 1.31
CA ARG A 126 -12.19 -8.71 0.97
C ARG A 126 -12.40 -8.12 -0.41
N PHE A 127 -11.75 -7.02 -0.71
CA PHE A 127 -11.77 -6.37 -2.01
C PHE A 127 -11.28 -7.32 -3.11
N LEU A 128 -10.14 -7.96 -2.91
CA LEU A 128 -9.54 -8.85 -3.90
C LEU A 128 -10.37 -10.09 -4.16
N LYS A 129 -11.03 -10.63 -3.13
CA LYS A 129 -11.98 -11.75 -3.28
C LYS A 129 -13.17 -11.37 -4.17
N ALA A 130 -13.69 -10.15 -4.04
CA ALA A 130 -14.77 -9.64 -4.87
C ALA A 130 -14.33 -9.31 -6.31
N HIS A 131 -13.03 -9.03 -6.52
CA HIS A 131 -12.45 -8.61 -7.81
C HIS A 131 -11.40 -9.60 -8.33
N TRP A 132 -11.77 -10.88 -8.44
CA TRP A 132 -10.89 -11.97 -8.85
C TRP A 132 -10.11 -11.72 -10.14
N LYS A 133 -10.71 -11.12 -11.16
CA LYS A 133 -10.03 -10.82 -12.43
C LYS A 133 -8.87 -9.85 -12.22
N PHE A 134 -9.07 -8.83 -11.38
CA PHE A 134 -8.03 -7.87 -11.03
C PHE A 134 -6.91 -8.54 -10.22
N LEU A 135 -7.26 -9.32 -9.22
CA LEU A 135 -6.28 -10.09 -8.44
C LEU A 135 -5.42 -10.98 -9.34
N LYS A 136 -6.05 -11.72 -10.28
CA LYS A 136 -5.33 -12.58 -11.22
C LYS A 136 -4.31 -11.78 -12.04
N THR A 137 -4.68 -10.58 -12.52
CA THR A 137 -3.78 -9.71 -13.27
C THR A 137 -2.58 -9.28 -12.41
N VAL A 138 -2.84 -8.83 -11.17
CA VAL A 138 -1.79 -8.41 -10.24
C VAL A 138 -0.84 -9.56 -9.93
N VAL A 139 -1.37 -10.72 -9.61
CA VAL A 139 -0.57 -11.92 -9.29
C VAL A 139 0.29 -12.34 -10.48
N ASN A 140 -0.26 -12.39 -11.70
CA ASN A 140 0.50 -12.73 -12.89
C ASN A 140 1.66 -11.75 -13.12
N LYS A 141 1.40 -10.44 -12.99
CA LYS A 141 2.45 -9.41 -13.11
C LYS A 141 3.53 -9.57 -12.04
N LEU A 142 3.17 -9.88 -10.80
CA LEU A 142 4.14 -10.14 -9.74
C LEU A 142 5.00 -11.37 -10.04
N PHE A 143 4.43 -12.43 -10.58
CA PHE A 143 5.19 -13.60 -11.04
C PHE A 143 6.15 -13.27 -12.20
N GLU A 144 5.72 -12.47 -13.17
CA GLU A 144 6.59 -11.99 -14.25
C GLU A 144 7.83 -11.26 -13.66
N PHE A 145 7.62 -10.33 -12.73
CA PHE A 145 8.72 -9.60 -12.07
C PHE A 145 9.63 -10.53 -11.25
N MET A 146 9.09 -11.53 -10.58
CA MET A 146 9.89 -12.52 -9.84
C MET A 146 10.76 -13.37 -10.77
N HIS A 147 10.26 -13.75 -11.95
CA HIS A 147 11.04 -14.48 -12.94
C HIS A 147 12.18 -13.65 -13.51
N GLU A 148 11.95 -12.37 -13.81
CA GLU A 148 13.01 -11.47 -14.28
C GLU A 148 14.13 -11.28 -13.24
N THR A 149 13.82 -11.45 -11.93
CA THR A 149 14.81 -11.33 -10.85
C THR A 149 15.58 -12.63 -10.60
N HIS A 150 15.06 -13.80 -11.02
CA HIS A 150 15.62 -15.11 -10.66
C HIS A 150 16.76 -15.61 -11.55
N GLU A 151 17.15 -14.95 -12.61
CA GLU A 151 18.33 -15.34 -13.38
C GLU A 151 19.67 -15.07 -12.69
N GLY A 152 19.65 -14.73 -11.41
CA GLY A 152 20.87 -14.63 -10.63
C GLY A 152 20.70 -14.18 -9.16
N HIS A 153 20.41 -15.07 -8.27
CA HIS A 153 20.54 -15.08 -6.79
C HIS A 153 19.22 -15.29 -6.04
N SER A 154 19.25 -16.29 -5.18
CA SER A 154 18.18 -16.64 -4.23
C SER A 154 17.88 -15.45 -3.29
N ILE A 155 16.72 -14.88 -3.38
CA ILE A 155 16.24 -13.86 -2.42
C ILE A 155 15.56 -14.61 -1.28
N SER A 156 16.15 -14.54 -0.08
CA SER A 156 15.52 -14.97 1.15
C SER A 156 14.38 -14.01 1.47
N ILE A 157 13.14 -14.48 1.33
CA ILE A 157 11.95 -13.74 1.75
C ILE A 157 11.80 -13.97 3.25
N TYR A 158 12.26 -13.01 4.06
CA TYR A 158 11.88 -12.95 5.47
C TYR A 158 10.68 -12.01 5.60
N PRO A 159 9.54 -12.49 6.13
CA PRO A 159 8.44 -11.62 6.52
C PRO A 159 8.85 -10.85 7.78
N CYS A 160 8.78 -9.52 7.73
CA CYS A 160 8.78 -8.68 8.92
C CYS A 160 7.42 -8.74 9.62
#